data_5be6027c02b4516722007b342ee9c783
#
_entry.id   5be6027c02b4516722007b342ee9c783
#
_cell.length_a   1.000
_cell.length_b   1.000
_cell.length_c   1.000
_cell.angle_alpha   90.00
_cell.angle_beta   90.00
_cell.angle_gamma   90.00
#
_symmetry.space_group_name_H-M   'P 1'
#
loop_
_entity.id
_entity.type
_entity.pdbx_description
1 polymer ?
#
loop_
_entity_poly.entity_id
_entity_poly.type
_entity_poly.pdbx_seq_one_letter_code
_entity_poly.pdbx_strand_id
1 'polypeptide(L)'
;MDSNKIKVINRGVDVKYFEKPILDSQIENIINKYQIDTSKNIILYPARLTNWKGQIEFLDIFNKIQNDNFLLYFAGDTKNQSYTEKLQNKIQSFNLGHKCKIIGNLPRDDLKTLYYLSSIITSFPLQAEGFGRIISEALIMKKKVLAFNYGGVKDQLNKLNDIYKVDPHKY
;
A
#
# COMPACT_ATOMS: atom_id res chain seq x y z
N MET A 1 -27.64 -11.95 22.94
CA MET A 1 -27.34 -10.49 22.80
C MET A 1 -28.32 -9.95 21.79
N ASP A 2 -29.08 -8.92 22.11
CA ASP A 2 -30.10 -8.36 21.20
C ASP A 2 -29.41 -7.57 20.09
N SER A 3 -29.45 -8.06 18.84
CA SER A 3 -28.79 -7.45 17.68
C SER A 3 -29.29 -6.02 17.38
N ASN A 4 -30.49 -5.67 17.84
CA ASN A 4 -31.09 -4.34 17.65
C ASN A 4 -30.40 -3.24 18.49
N LYS A 5 -29.59 -3.65 19.47
CA LYS A 5 -28.83 -2.73 20.35
C LYS A 5 -27.41 -2.47 19.88
N ILE A 6 -27.00 -3.06 18.75
CA ILE A 6 -25.65 -2.91 18.19
C ILE A 6 -25.71 -2.07 16.93
N LYS A 7 -24.99 -0.93 16.94
CA LYS A 7 -24.80 -0.10 15.73
C LYS A 7 -23.33 -0.17 15.31
N VAL A 8 -23.09 -0.67 14.11
CA VAL A 8 -21.74 -0.67 13.52
C VAL A 8 -21.44 0.71 12.97
N ILE A 9 -20.36 1.33 13.46
CA ILE A 9 -19.84 2.59 12.95
C ILE A 9 -18.49 2.29 12.30
N ASN A 10 -18.41 2.42 10.99
CA ASN A 10 -17.16 2.22 10.26
C ASN A 10 -16.14 3.30 10.59
N ARG A 11 -14.87 2.93 10.58
CA ARG A 11 -13.77 3.86 10.75
C ARG A 11 -13.75 4.85 9.58
N GLY A 12 -13.51 6.12 9.88
CA GLY A 12 -13.36 7.17 8.87
C GLY A 12 -11.90 7.46 8.51
N VAL A 13 -11.72 8.21 7.43
CA VAL A 13 -10.47 8.81 7.00
C VAL A 13 -10.66 10.33 6.95
N ASP A 14 -9.62 11.09 7.25
CA ASP A 14 -9.64 12.54 7.16
C ASP A 14 -9.61 13.01 5.70
N VAL A 15 -10.80 13.11 5.11
CA VAL A 15 -10.99 13.48 3.69
C VAL A 15 -10.35 14.85 3.43
N LYS A 16 -10.61 15.84 4.29
CA LYS A 16 -10.09 17.21 4.12
C LYS A 16 -8.56 17.24 4.07
N TYR A 17 -7.90 16.38 4.84
CA TYR A 17 -6.45 16.27 4.81
C TYR A 17 -5.95 15.73 3.47
N PHE A 18 -6.55 14.65 2.97
CA PHE A 18 -6.08 14.00 1.73
C PHE A 18 -6.43 14.80 0.47
N GLU A 19 -7.50 15.60 0.49
CA GLU A 19 -7.90 16.48 -0.63
C GLU A 19 -7.06 17.76 -0.73
N LYS A 20 -6.35 18.16 0.32
CA LYS A 20 -5.46 19.33 0.25
C LYS A 20 -4.42 19.16 -0.87
N PRO A 21 -4.23 20.18 -1.72
CA PRO A 21 -3.15 20.15 -2.71
C PRO A 21 -1.79 19.86 -2.09
N ILE A 22 -0.94 19.22 -2.85
CA ILE A 22 0.48 18.99 -2.50
C ILE A 22 1.29 19.99 -3.32
N LEU A 23 2.16 20.74 -2.66
CA LEU A 23 3.00 21.75 -3.31
C LEU A 23 4.15 21.07 -4.07
N ASP A 24 4.59 21.68 -5.17
CA ASP A 24 5.72 21.17 -5.97
C ASP A 24 6.98 21.01 -5.11
N SER A 25 7.24 21.95 -4.21
CA SER A 25 8.36 21.86 -3.27
C SER A 25 8.30 20.66 -2.33
N GLN A 26 7.10 20.21 -1.94
CA GLN A 26 6.92 18.98 -1.16
C GLN A 26 7.21 17.75 -2.00
N ILE A 27 6.77 17.76 -3.26
CA ILE A 27 7.04 16.68 -4.22
C ILE A 27 8.54 16.54 -4.45
N GLU A 28 9.23 17.62 -4.77
CA GLU A 28 10.68 17.65 -4.99
C GLU A 28 11.45 17.18 -3.73
N ASN A 29 11.04 17.66 -2.56
CA ASN A 29 11.65 17.24 -1.31
C ASN A 29 11.54 15.72 -1.10
N ILE A 30 10.38 15.11 -1.36
CA ILE A 30 10.17 13.67 -1.21
C ILE A 30 10.97 12.88 -2.25
N ILE A 31 10.98 13.33 -3.50
CA ILE A 31 11.78 12.71 -4.56
C ILE A 31 13.24 12.66 -4.15
N ASN A 32 13.80 13.78 -3.70
CA ASN A 32 15.20 13.88 -3.31
C ASN A 32 15.51 13.10 -2.02
N LYS A 33 14.70 13.28 -0.98
CA LYS A 33 14.89 12.67 0.35
C LYS A 33 14.89 11.14 0.30
N TYR A 34 13.96 10.58 -0.48
CA TYR A 34 13.80 9.13 -0.57
C TYR A 34 14.32 8.56 -1.88
N GLN A 35 14.96 9.37 -2.73
CA GLN A 35 15.48 8.96 -4.03
C GLN A 35 14.43 8.20 -4.84
N ILE A 36 13.28 8.86 -5.06
CA ILE A 36 12.15 8.29 -5.79
C ILE A 36 12.39 8.43 -7.29
N ASP A 37 12.41 7.32 -8.00
CA ASP A 37 12.44 7.33 -9.47
C ASP A 37 11.01 7.53 -10.01
N THR A 38 10.74 8.72 -10.53
CA THR A 38 9.42 9.08 -11.11
C THR A 38 9.33 8.81 -12.62
N SER A 39 10.40 8.29 -13.24
CA SER A 39 10.37 7.91 -14.66
C SER A 39 9.55 6.64 -14.91
N LYS A 40 9.25 5.88 -13.86
CA LYS A 40 8.54 4.60 -13.90
C LYS A 40 7.24 4.64 -13.08
N ASN A 41 6.39 3.66 -13.29
CA ASN A 41 5.17 3.49 -12.52
C ASN A 41 5.46 2.93 -11.13
N ILE A 42 5.06 3.64 -10.09
CA ILE A 42 5.27 3.24 -8.71
C ILE A 42 4.07 2.44 -8.22
N ILE A 43 4.33 1.22 -7.75
CA ILE A 43 3.42 0.43 -6.92
C ILE A 43 3.82 0.67 -5.47
N LEU A 44 2.94 1.28 -4.68
CA LEU A 44 3.19 1.54 -3.27
C LEU A 44 2.47 0.51 -2.40
N TYR A 45 3.21 -0.09 -1.48
CA TYR A 45 2.69 -0.97 -0.42
C TYR A 45 2.81 -0.28 0.95
N PRO A 46 1.83 0.54 1.35
CA PRO A 46 1.91 1.33 2.59
C PRO A 46 1.38 0.52 3.78
N ALA A 47 2.23 -0.27 4.41
CA ALA A 47 1.86 -1.07 5.57
C ALA A 47 3.05 -1.32 6.49
N ARG A 48 2.81 -1.47 7.80
CA ARG A 48 3.84 -1.97 8.72
C ARG A 48 4.43 -3.27 8.20
N LEU A 49 5.72 -3.45 8.30
CA LEU A 49 6.41 -4.65 7.86
C LEU A 49 6.21 -5.75 8.90
N THR A 50 5.25 -6.63 8.66
CA THR A 50 4.89 -7.75 9.54
C THR A 50 4.35 -8.93 8.73
N ASN A 51 4.51 -10.15 9.24
CA ASN A 51 4.13 -11.37 8.55
C ASN A 51 2.69 -11.34 7.98
N TRP A 52 1.73 -10.85 8.78
CA TRP A 52 0.32 -10.88 8.38
C TRP A 52 -0.06 -9.81 7.33
N LYS A 53 0.85 -8.86 7.02
CA LYS A 53 0.63 -7.85 5.98
C LYS A 53 0.96 -8.34 4.57
N GLY A 54 1.59 -9.51 4.40
CA GLY A 54 1.71 -10.17 3.12
C GLY A 54 2.70 -9.55 2.11
N GLN A 55 3.67 -8.73 2.57
CA GLN A 55 4.65 -8.13 1.66
C GLN A 55 5.54 -9.17 0.98
N ILE A 56 5.91 -10.24 1.71
CA ILE A 56 6.76 -11.32 1.19
C ILE A 56 6.02 -12.11 0.11
N GLU A 57 4.75 -12.42 0.33
CA GLU A 57 3.88 -13.10 -0.61
C GLU A 57 3.60 -12.25 -1.85
N PHE A 58 3.41 -10.94 -1.65
CA PHE A 58 3.26 -10.02 -2.77
C PHE A 58 4.53 -9.91 -3.61
N LEU A 59 5.71 -10.00 -2.99
CA LEU A 59 6.98 -10.00 -3.70
C LEU A 59 7.12 -11.23 -4.63
N ASP A 60 6.59 -12.40 -4.25
CA ASP A 60 6.53 -13.58 -5.13
C ASP A 60 5.70 -13.33 -6.39
N ILE A 61 4.61 -12.58 -6.25
CA ILE A 61 3.77 -12.17 -7.39
C ILE A 61 4.51 -11.14 -8.23
N PHE A 62 5.09 -10.13 -7.59
CA PHE A 62 5.81 -9.06 -8.28
C PHE A 62 7.01 -9.57 -9.07
N ASN A 63 7.73 -10.58 -8.55
CA ASN A 63 8.86 -11.21 -9.24
C ASN A 63 8.49 -11.85 -10.58
N LYS A 64 7.22 -12.25 -10.75
CA LYS A 64 6.72 -12.82 -12.02
C LYS A 64 6.43 -11.76 -13.08
N ILE A 65 6.42 -10.48 -12.69
CA ILE A 65 6.16 -9.36 -13.60
C ILE A 65 7.44 -9.02 -14.37
N GLN A 66 7.51 -9.45 -15.64
CA GLN A 66 8.65 -9.19 -16.54
C GLN A 66 8.54 -7.81 -17.20
N ASN A 67 8.20 -6.78 -16.44
CA ASN A 67 8.06 -5.41 -16.95
C ASN A 67 8.88 -4.45 -16.08
N ASP A 68 9.88 -3.84 -16.69
CA ASP A 68 10.82 -2.92 -16.01
C ASP A 68 10.26 -1.52 -15.79
N ASN A 69 9.03 -1.25 -16.28
CA ASN A 69 8.36 0.03 -16.06
C ASN A 69 7.67 0.15 -14.70
N PHE A 70 7.80 -0.86 -13.83
CA PHE A 70 7.21 -0.83 -12.49
C PHE A 70 8.28 -0.88 -11.41
N LEU A 71 8.11 -0.03 -10.39
CA LEU A 71 8.87 -0.03 -9.14
C LEU A 71 7.94 -0.40 -7.99
N LEU A 72 8.41 -1.19 -7.04
CA LEU A 72 7.67 -1.56 -5.84
C LEU A 72 8.32 -0.92 -4.61
N TYR A 73 7.56 -0.06 -3.93
CA TYR A 73 8.02 0.61 -2.71
C TYR A 73 7.21 0.15 -1.51
N PHE A 74 7.92 -0.37 -0.50
CA PHE A 74 7.36 -0.71 0.80
C PHE A 74 7.55 0.46 1.77
N ALA A 75 6.45 1.05 2.24
CA ALA A 75 6.47 2.17 3.19
C ALA A 75 5.73 1.79 4.48
N GLY A 76 6.42 1.81 5.60
CA GLY A 76 5.83 1.51 6.90
C GLY A 76 6.85 1.19 7.97
N ASP A 77 6.35 1.00 9.18
CA ASP A 77 7.17 0.72 10.36
C ASP A 77 7.96 -0.60 10.18
N THR A 78 9.27 -0.51 10.41
CA THR A 78 10.26 -1.59 10.28
C THR A 78 10.72 -2.15 11.64
N LYS A 79 9.99 -1.86 12.72
CA LYS A 79 10.37 -2.31 14.09
C LYS A 79 10.49 -3.83 14.21
N ASN A 80 9.75 -4.59 13.41
CA ASN A 80 9.96 -6.03 13.30
C ASN A 80 11.19 -6.30 12.42
N GLN A 81 12.36 -6.22 13.01
CA GLN A 81 13.65 -6.37 12.33
C GLN A 81 13.76 -7.72 11.61
N SER A 82 13.40 -8.82 12.28
CA SER A 82 13.46 -10.17 11.68
C SER A 82 12.64 -10.27 10.40
N TYR A 83 11.43 -9.67 10.36
CA TYR A 83 10.62 -9.67 9.16
C TYR A 83 11.19 -8.72 8.08
N THR A 84 11.70 -7.58 8.49
CA THR A 84 12.34 -6.61 7.57
C THR A 84 13.56 -7.23 6.88
N GLU A 85 14.41 -7.93 7.62
CA GLU A 85 15.56 -8.66 7.08
C GLU A 85 15.14 -9.78 6.13
N LYS A 86 14.10 -10.55 6.48
CA LYS A 86 13.55 -11.59 5.58
C LYS A 86 13.07 -11.00 4.26
N LEU A 87 12.34 -9.88 4.30
CA LEU A 87 11.88 -9.19 3.10
C LEU A 87 13.06 -8.66 2.27
N GLN A 88 14.07 -8.10 2.92
CA GLN A 88 15.28 -7.58 2.26
C GLN A 88 16.09 -8.70 1.60
N ASN A 89 16.30 -9.82 2.30
CA ASN A 89 16.98 -10.99 1.77
C ASN A 89 16.22 -11.58 0.55
N LYS A 90 14.89 -11.58 0.60
CA LYS A 90 14.07 -12.04 -0.51
C LYS A 90 14.16 -11.12 -1.73
N ILE A 91 14.17 -9.79 -1.53
CA ILE A 91 14.43 -8.83 -2.61
C ILE A 91 15.78 -9.10 -3.28
N GLN A 92 16.80 -9.37 -2.48
CA GLN A 92 18.14 -9.69 -2.99
C GLN A 92 18.18 -11.05 -3.73
N SER A 93 17.58 -12.09 -3.16
CA SER A 93 17.55 -13.44 -3.79
C SER A 93 16.84 -13.46 -5.15
N PHE A 94 15.90 -12.56 -5.37
CA PHE A 94 15.20 -12.36 -6.63
C PHE A 94 15.88 -11.34 -7.56
N ASN A 95 17.05 -10.79 -7.17
CA ASN A 95 17.73 -9.72 -7.89
C ASN A 95 16.85 -8.48 -8.17
N LEU A 96 15.89 -8.19 -7.28
CA LEU A 96 14.93 -7.10 -7.43
C LEU A 96 15.38 -5.77 -6.80
N GLY A 97 16.64 -5.65 -6.35
CA GLY A 97 17.13 -4.42 -5.72
C GLY A 97 17.02 -3.16 -6.59
N HIS A 98 17.00 -3.32 -7.90
CA HIS A 98 16.80 -2.22 -8.86
C HIS A 98 15.33 -1.84 -9.06
N LYS A 99 14.37 -2.68 -8.62
CA LYS A 99 12.92 -2.47 -8.78
C LYS A 99 12.19 -2.34 -7.45
N CYS A 100 12.77 -2.80 -6.33
CA CYS A 100 12.12 -2.85 -5.03
C CYS A 100 12.89 -2.05 -3.99
N LYS A 101 12.18 -1.22 -3.21
CA LYS A 101 12.78 -0.43 -2.15
C LYS A 101 11.94 -0.47 -0.87
N ILE A 102 12.61 -0.69 0.26
CA ILE A 102 12.02 -0.50 1.60
C ILE A 102 12.34 0.93 2.02
N ILE A 103 11.34 1.80 2.04
CA ILE A 103 11.50 3.22 2.38
C ILE A 103 11.52 3.41 3.90
N GLY A 104 10.84 2.52 4.64
CA GLY A 104 10.72 2.61 6.08
C GLY A 104 9.50 3.43 6.53
N ASN A 105 9.54 3.87 7.80
CA ASN A 105 8.46 4.65 8.38
C ASN A 105 8.51 6.09 7.92
N LEU A 106 7.38 6.61 7.45
CA LEU A 106 7.26 7.95 6.89
C LEU A 106 6.39 8.84 7.79
N PRO A 107 6.72 10.14 7.91
CA PRO A 107 5.77 11.14 8.37
C PRO A 107 4.50 11.12 7.50
N ARG A 108 3.37 11.53 8.08
CA ARG A 108 2.07 11.47 7.41
C ARG A 108 2.04 12.26 6.09
N ASP A 109 2.67 13.43 6.05
CA ASP A 109 2.73 14.28 4.86
C ASP A 109 3.63 13.68 3.77
N ASP A 110 4.75 13.07 4.15
CA ASP A 110 5.65 12.38 3.24
C ASP A 110 4.92 11.17 2.61
N LEU A 111 4.19 10.40 3.43
CA LEU A 111 3.40 9.27 2.94
C LEU A 111 2.30 9.74 1.98
N LYS A 112 1.60 10.84 2.28
CA LYS A 112 0.60 11.43 1.39
C LYS A 112 1.22 11.80 0.04
N THR A 113 2.39 12.43 0.05
CA THR A 113 3.10 12.78 -1.19
C THR A 113 3.53 11.54 -1.96
N LEU A 114 3.95 10.46 -1.27
CA LEU A 114 4.27 9.20 -1.92
C LEU A 114 3.02 8.51 -2.52
N TYR A 115 1.85 8.60 -1.88
CA TYR A 115 0.58 8.21 -2.51
C TYR A 115 0.35 8.99 -3.81
N TYR A 116 0.58 10.31 -3.79
CA TYR A 116 0.40 11.16 -4.97
C TYR A 116 1.32 10.75 -6.13
N LEU A 117 2.57 10.43 -5.86
CA LEU A 117 3.55 9.97 -6.86
C LEU A 117 3.27 8.55 -7.38
N SER A 118 2.48 7.77 -6.66
CA SER A 118 2.25 6.36 -6.99
C SER A 118 1.16 6.19 -8.04
N SER A 119 1.34 5.21 -8.93
CA SER A 119 0.35 4.80 -9.93
C SER A 119 -0.67 3.82 -9.35
N ILE A 120 -0.22 2.94 -8.46
CA ILE A 120 -1.04 1.89 -7.85
C ILE A 120 -0.72 1.81 -6.35
N ILE A 121 -1.77 1.71 -5.55
CA ILE A 121 -1.66 1.42 -4.11
C ILE A 121 -2.10 -0.03 -3.89
N THR A 122 -1.32 -0.79 -3.15
CA THR A 122 -1.58 -2.22 -2.97
C THR A 122 -1.64 -2.64 -1.51
N SER A 123 -2.47 -3.67 -1.22
CA SER A 123 -2.63 -4.23 0.12
C SER A 123 -3.08 -5.70 0.03
N PHE A 124 -2.24 -6.62 0.49
CA PHE A 124 -2.47 -8.07 0.44
C PHE A 124 -2.30 -8.73 1.82
N PRO A 125 -3.03 -8.30 2.85
CA PRO A 125 -2.89 -8.87 4.18
C PRO A 125 -3.35 -10.33 4.18
N LEU A 126 -2.58 -11.21 4.84
CA LEU A 126 -2.90 -12.64 4.97
C LEU A 126 -4.05 -12.90 5.94
N GLN A 127 -4.43 -11.90 6.71
CA GLN A 127 -5.58 -11.93 7.62
C GLN A 127 -6.53 -10.79 7.30
N ALA A 128 -7.83 -11.02 7.44
CA ALA A 128 -8.84 -10.01 7.18
C ALA A 128 -8.65 -8.76 8.05
N GLU A 129 -8.55 -7.61 7.44
CA GLU A 129 -8.52 -6.32 8.13
C GLU A 129 -9.93 -5.85 8.50
N GLY A 130 -10.07 -5.22 9.67
CA GLY A 130 -11.36 -4.68 10.11
C GLY A 130 -11.87 -3.54 9.23
N PHE A 131 -11.00 -2.74 8.61
CA PHE A 131 -11.41 -1.63 7.74
C PHE A 131 -10.51 -1.44 6.51
N GLY A 132 -9.17 -1.46 6.63
CA GLY A 132 -8.25 -1.19 5.51
C GLY A 132 -8.18 0.31 5.15
N ARG A 133 -7.75 1.17 6.10
CA ARG A 133 -7.66 2.63 5.88
C ARG A 133 -6.88 3.02 4.62
N ILE A 134 -5.84 2.29 4.30
CA ILE A 134 -5.00 2.47 3.11
C ILE A 134 -5.86 2.56 1.83
N ILE A 135 -6.89 1.73 1.74
CA ILE A 135 -7.79 1.71 0.57
C ILE A 135 -8.59 3.00 0.50
N SER A 136 -9.21 3.45 1.61
CA SER A 136 -9.93 4.72 1.65
C SER A 136 -9.02 5.90 1.32
N GLU A 137 -7.80 5.93 1.86
CA GLU A 137 -6.80 6.97 1.61
C GLU A 137 -6.44 7.04 0.11
N ALA A 138 -6.18 5.88 -0.51
CA ALA A 138 -5.88 5.77 -1.93
C ALA A 138 -7.06 6.25 -2.81
N LEU A 139 -8.28 5.86 -2.47
CA LEU A 139 -9.48 6.22 -3.21
C LEU A 139 -9.77 7.73 -3.16
N ILE A 140 -9.62 8.36 -2.00
CA ILE A 140 -9.75 9.83 -1.87
C ILE A 140 -8.74 10.53 -2.78
N MET A 141 -7.52 10.00 -2.86
CA MET A 141 -6.47 10.53 -3.72
C MET A 141 -6.60 10.06 -5.19
N LYS A 142 -7.73 9.44 -5.57
CA LYS A 142 -8.03 8.96 -6.93
C LYS A 142 -6.97 8.01 -7.49
N LYS A 143 -6.34 7.21 -6.63
CA LYS A 143 -5.33 6.23 -7.03
C LYS A 143 -5.96 4.88 -7.37
N LYS A 144 -5.36 4.18 -8.33
CA LYS A 144 -5.72 2.79 -8.60
C LYS A 144 -5.37 1.93 -7.37
N VAL A 145 -6.24 0.99 -7.04
CA VAL A 145 -6.06 0.10 -5.90
C VAL A 145 -6.01 -1.34 -6.38
N LEU A 146 -5.03 -2.09 -5.92
CA LEU A 146 -4.94 -3.53 -6.10
C LEU A 146 -4.90 -4.17 -4.71
N ALA A 147 -5.96 -4.89 -4.31
CA ALA A 147 -6.08 -5.40 -2.96
C ALA A 147 -6.89 -6.70 -2.88
N PHE A 148 -6.68 -7.48 -1.81
CA PHE A 148 -7.55 -8.59 -1.48
C PHE A 148 -8.97 -8.12 -1.16
N ASN A 149 -9.95 -8.76 -1.82
CA ASN A 149 -11.38 -8.44 -1.69
C ASN A 149 -12.00 -9.22 -0.52
N TYR A 150 -11.53 -8.97 0.71
CA TYR A 150 -12.13 -9.59 1.90
C TYR A 150 -12.00 -8.72 3.16
N GLY A 151 -12.71 -9.10 4.24
CA GLY A 151 -12.80 -8.29 5.44
C GLY A 151 -13.42 -6.91 5.19
N GLY A 152 -13.05 -5.90 5.96
CA GLY A 152 -13.54 -4.53 5.81
C GLY A 152 -13.13 -3.84 4.49
N VAL A 153 -12.14 -4.38 3.77
CA VAL A 153 -11.75 -3.90 2.44
C VAL A 153 -12.84 -4.22 1.41
N LYS A 154 -13.48 -5.38 1.51
CA LYS A 154 -14.57 -5.81 0.60
C LYS A 154 -15.69 -4.77 0.51
N ASP A 155 -16.08 -4.20 1.65
CA ASP A 155 -17.19 -3.22 1.70
C ASP A 155 -16.83 -1.93 0.96
N GLN A 156 -15.55 -1.54 0.96
CA GLN A 156 -15.05 -0.37 0.24
C GLN A 156 -14.95 -0.65 -1.26
N LEU A 157 -14.46 -1.83 -1.63
CA LEU A 157 -14.22 -2.21 -3.03
C LEU A 157 -15.51 -2.54 -3.79
N ASN A 158 -16.55 -3.09 -3.13
CA ASN A 158 -17.79 -3.49 -3.79
C ASN A 158 -18.60 -2.32 -4.38
N LYS A 159 -18.36 -1.11 -3.90
CA LYS A 159 -19.06 0.11 -4.35
C LYS A 159 -18.42 0.78 -5.57
N LEU A 160 -17.34 0.26 -6.11
CA LEU A 160 -16.50 0.94 -7.08
C LEU A 160 -16.24 0.05 -8.31
N ASN A 161 -16.39 0.61 -9.52
CA ASN A 161 -16.31 -0.16 -10.77
C ASN A 161 -14.88 -0.40 -11.28
N ASP A 162 -13.93 0.47 -10.99
CA ASP A 162 -12.58 0.47 -11.59
C ASP A 162 -11.48 -0.06 -10.65
N ILE A 163 -11.78 -1.08 -9.85
CA ILE A 163 -10.85 -1.58 -8.86
C ILE A 163 -10.44 -3.00 -9.18
N TYR A 164 -9.16 -3.24 -9.20
CA TYR A 164 -8.58 -4.57 -9.34
C TYR A 164 -8.73 -5.31 -8.00
N LYS A 165 -9.79 -6.14 -7.92
CA LYS A 165 -10.09 -6.99 -6.77
C LYS A 165 -9.40 -8.33 -6.95
N VAL A 166 -8.72 -8.78 -5.92
CA VAL A 166 -8.05 -10.08 -5.90
C VAL A 166 -8.75 -10.96 -4.87
N ASP A 167 -9.14 -12.17 -5.27
CA ASP A 167 -9.73 -13.16 -4.38
C ASP A 167 -8.61 -13.87 -3.61
N PRO A 168 -8.54 -13.76 -2.26
CA PRO A 168 -7.46 -14.36 -1.48
C PRO A 168 -7.46 -15.89 -1.51
N HIS A 169 -8.55 -16.53 -1.94
CA HIS A 169 -8.68 -17.99 -2.00
C HIS A 169 -8.32 -18.60 -3.36
N LYS A 170 -7.86 -17.77 -4.32
CA LYS A 170 -7.50 -18.21 -5.68
C LYS A 170 -5.98 -18.17 -5.97
N TYR A 171 -5.14 -18.11 -4.91
CA TYR A 171 -3.68 -18.07 -5.02
C TYR A 171 -3.03 -19.17 -4.22
#